data_0bc8ce1d3b5248d7bf58e0082a29c7b2
#
_entry.id   0bc8ce1d3b5248d7bf58e0082a29c7b2
#
_cell.length_a   1.000
_cell.length_b   1.000
_cell.length_c   1.000
_cell.angle_alpha   90.00
_cell.angle_beta   90.00
_cell.angle_gamma   90.00
#
_symmetry.space_group_name_H-M   'P 1'
#
loop_
_entity.id
_entity.type
_entity.pdbx_description
1 polymer ?
#
loop_
_entity_poly.entity_id
_entity_poly.type
_entity_poly.pdbx_seq_one_letter_code
_entity_poly.pdbx_strand_id
1 'polypeptide(L)'
;MIKVSIVGVTGYVGLELLRLLQTHPEVEIKHLLSRSQPGEKIADLYPQFAGSALAEMKLESYEKADLTDSDLVFTALPHGIS
;
A
#
# COMPACT_ATOMS: atom_id res chain seq x y z
N MET A 1 13.88 6.49 9.58
CA MET A 1 13.16 5.97 8.42
C MET A 1 11.72 6.49 8.43
N ILE A 2 11.23 6.94 7.31
CA ILE A 2 9.88 7.48 7.22
C ILE A 2 8.89 6.34 7.07
N LYS A 3 7.91 6.27 7.94
CA LYS A 3 6.90 5.22 7.91
C LYS A 3 5.72 5.71 7.09
N VAL A 4 5.38 4.95 6.05
CA VAL A 4 4.40 5.37 5.06
C VAL A 4 3.29 4.34 4.94
N SER A 5 2.06 4.80 4.82
CA SER A 5 0.92 3.95 4.51
C SER A 5 0.23 4.46 3.25
N ILE A 6 -0.34 3.54 2.48
CA ILE A 6 -1.00 3.89 1.23
C ILE A 6 -2.44 3.42 1.28
N VAL A 7 -3.36 4.34 1.08
CA VAL A 7 -4.79 4.07 1.01
C VAL A 7 -5.20 4.00 -0.45
N GLY A 8 -5.85 2.92 -0.84
CA GLY A 8 -6.25 2.71 -2.22
C GLY A 8 -5.14 2.12 -3.07
N VAL A 9 -4.33 1.24 -2.48
CA VAL A 9 -3.14 0.71 -3.14
C VAL A 9 -3.45 -0.10 -4.38
N THR A 10 -4.65 -0.68 -4.48
CA THR A 10 -5.01 -1.49 -5.63
C THR A 10 -5.43 -0.67 -6.85
N GLY A 11 -5.51 0.65 -6.73
CA GLY A 11 -5.74 1.50 -7.87
C GLY A 11 -4.45 1.71 -8.66
N TYR A 12 -4.59 2.18 -9.89
CA TYR A 12 -3.44 2.39 -10.76
C TYR A 12 -2.39 3.31 -10.12
N VAL A 13 -2.86 4.43 -9.59
CA VAL A 13 -1.96 5.41 -8.97
C VAL A 13 -1.31 4.83 -7.71
N GLY A 14 -2.08 4.08 -6.93
CA GLY A 14 -1.56 3.47 -5.73
C GLY A 14 -0.45 2.47 -6.01
N LEU A 15 -0.59 1.69 -7.07
CA LEU A 15 0.44 0.73 -7.46
C LEU A 15 1.71 1.42 -7.92
N GLU A 16 1.58 2.49 -8.69
CA GLU A 16 2.74 3.24 -9.14
C GLU A 16 3.46 3.87 -7.96
N LEU A 17 2.71 4.39 -7.00
CA LEU A 17 3.29 4.97 -5.81
C LEU A 17 4.02 3.91 -5.00
N LEU A 18 3.42 2.73 -4.85
CA LEU A 18 4.05 1.63 -4.13
C LEU A 18 5.35 1.22 -4.79
N ARG A 19 5.33 1.11 -6.11
CA ARG A 19 6.52 0.73 -6.86
C ARG A 19 7.67 1.72 -6.65
N LEU A 20 7.35 3.00 -6.63
CA LEU A 20 8.36 4.03 -6.42
C LEU A 20 8.88 4.03 -4.98
N LEU A 21 7.97 3.89 -4.02
CA LEU A 21 8.36 3.98 -2.61
C LEU A 21 9.12 2.76 -2.12
N GLN A 22 8.86 1.59 -2.69
CA GLN A 22 9.52 0.37 -2.21
C GLN A 22 11.03 0.40 -2.45
N THR A 23 11.49 1.19 -3.40
CA THR A 23 12.91 1.30 -3.70
C THR A 23 13.58 2.46 -2.98
N HIS A 24 12.80 3.25 -2.26
CA HIS A 24 13.34 4.41 -1.55
C HIS A 24 14.02 3.96 -0.27
N PRO A 25 15.32 4.25 -0.08
CA PRO A 25 16.08 3.69 1.03
C PRO A 25 15.69 4.21 2.41
N GLU A 26 14.98 5.34 2.46
CA GLU A 26 14.59 5.92 3.74
C GLU A 26 13.09 5.80 4.03
N VAL A 27 12.40 4.97 3.27
CA VAL A 27 10.95 4.78 3.45
C VAL A 27 10.66 3.35 3.86
N GLU A 28 9.85 3.20 4.88
CA GLU A 28 9.33 1.90 5.31
C GLU A 28 7.84 1.88 5.07
N ILE A 29 7.35 0.91 4.30
CA ILE A 29 5.92 0.77 4.04
C ILE A 29 5.31 0.02 5.22
N LYS A 30 4.40 0.68 5.94
CA LYS A 30 3.78 0.10 7.13
C LYS A 30 2.44 -0.56 6.83
N HIS A 31 1.58 0.12 6.07
CA HIS A 31 0.24 -0.39 5.79
C HIS A 31 -0.14 -0.13 4.35
N LEU A 32 -0.81 -1.12 3.76
CA LEU A 32 -1.38 -1.00 2.42
C LEU A 32 -2.86 -1.29 2.55
N LEU A 33 -3.69 -0.33 2.23
CA LEU A 33 -5.13 -0.44 2.41
C LEU A 33 -5.84 -0.59 1.07
N SER A 34 -6.81 -1.49 1.04
CA SER A 34 -7.63 -1.72 -0.14
C SER A 34 -9.07 -1.89 0.28
N ARG A 35 -9.97 -1.25 -0.44
CA ARG A 35 -11.40 -1.42 -0.19
C ARG A 35 -11.91 -2.75 -0.73
N SER A 36 -11.37 -3.17 -1.87
CA SER A 36 -11.91 -4.33 -2.58
C SER A 36 -11.21 -5.65 -2.25
N GLN A 37 -10.00 -5.60 -1.74
CA GLN A 37 -9.17 -6.80 -1.60
C GLN A 37 -8.47 -6.93 -0.25
N PRO A 38 -9.13 -6.63 0.86
CA PRO A 38 -8.46 -6.77 2.17
C PRO A 38 -8.15 -8.24 2.45
N GLY A 39 -7.00 -8.46 3.08
CA GLY A 39 -6.57 -9.81 3.43
C GLY A 39 -5.72 -10.51 2.39
N GLU A 40 -5.68 -10.00 1.17
CA GLU A 40 -4.87 -10.60 0.12
C GLU A 40 -3.42 -10.11 0.21
N LYS A 41 -2.49 -10.99 -0.15
CA LYS A 41 -1.08 -10.58 -0.20
C LYS A 41 -0.82 -9.80 -1.47
N ILE A 42 0.08 -8.82 -1.37
CA ILE A 42 0.37 -7.98 -2.53
C ILE A 42 0.92 -8.82 -3.70
N ALA A 43 1.73 -9.84 -3.42
CA ALA A 43 2.30 -10.67 -4.46
C ALA A 43 1.25 -11.56 -5.16
N ASP A 44 0.17 -11.88 -4.46
CA ASP A 44 -0.90 -12.69 -5.07
C ASP A 44 -1.69 -11.89 -6.10
N LEU A 45 -1.84 -10.60 -5.85
CA LEU A 45 -2.57 -9.73 -6.76
C LEU A 45 -1.67 -9.17 -7.86
N TYR A 46 -0.43 -8.94 -7.53
CA TYR A 46 0.53 -8.31 -8.44
C TYR A 46 1.85 -9.07 -8.39
N PRO A 47 1.98 -10.11 -9.24
CA PRO A 47 3.16 -10.98 -9.20
C PRO A 47 4.49 -10.27 -9.38
N GLN A 48 4.48 -9.07 -9.94
CA GLN A 48 5.71 -8.32 -10.11
C GLN A 48 6.38 -7.97 -8.77
N PHE A 49 5.64 -8.07 -7.67
CA PHE A 49 6.21 -7.82 -6.34
C PHE A 49 6.69 -9.09 -5.65
N ALA A 50 6.62 -10.22 -6.32
CA ALA A 50 6.89 -11.52 -5.68
C ALA A 50 8.31 -11.66 -5.14
N GLY A 51 9.27 -10.98 -5.70
CA GLY A 51 10.65 -11.05 -5.21
C GLY A 51 11.05 -9.93 -4.27
N SER A 52 10.10 -9.06 -3.92
CA SER A 52 10.41 -7.89 -3.09
C SER A 52 10.09 -8.16 -1.63
N ALA A 53 10.54 -7.24 -0.77
CA ALA A 53 10.23 -7.31 0.66
C ALA A 53 8.74 -7.16 0.93
N LEU A 54 7.98 -6.65 -0.04
CA LEU A 54 6.55 -6.43 0.12
C LEU A 54 5.72 -7.66 -0.23
N ALA A 55 6.34 -8.71 -0.78
CA ALA A 55 5.60 -9.86 -1.31
C ALA A 55 4.61 -10.47 -0.32
N GLU A 56 5.01 -10.56 0.94
CA GLU A 56 4.18 -11.19 1.97
C GLU A 56 3.26 -10.21 2.68
N MET A 57 3.29 -8.96 2.31
CA MET A 57 2.47 -7.95 2.96
C MET A 57 1.02 -8.10 2.54
N LYS A 58 0.14 -8.13 3.53
CA LYS A 58 -1.29 -8.27 3.27
C LYS A 58 -1.97 -6.93 3.25
N LEU A 59 -2.95 -6.80 2.39
CA LEU A 59 -3.76 -5.58 2.31
C LEU A 59 -4.72 -5.53 3.49
N GLU A 60 -4.96 -4.33 4.00
CA GLU A 60 -5.82 -4.13 5.16
C GLU A 60 -7.09 -3.40 4.75
N SER A 61 -8.16 -3.62 5.51
CA SER A 61 -9.41 -2.91 5.27
C SER A 61 -9.29 -1.49 5.82
N TYR A 62 -10.07 -0.58 5.25
CA TYR A 62 -10.08 0.81 5.71
C TYR A 62 -10.55 0.92 7.16
N GLU A 63 -11.47 0.05 7.56
CA GLU A 63 -12.09 0.13 8.87
C GLU A 63 -11.20 -0.40 9.99
N LYS A 64 -10.32 -1.34 9.69
CA LYS A 64 -9.52 -2.01 10.70
C LYS A 64 -8.09 -1.50 10.80
N ALA A 65 -7.65 -0.76 9.82
CA ALA A 65 -6.27 -0.30 9.80
C ALA A 65 -6.04 0.80 10.82
N ASP A 66 -4.94 0.67 11.55
CA ASP A 66 -4.51 1.70 12.49
C ASP A 66 -3.29 2.37 11.90
N LEU A 67 -3.45 3.60 11.46
CA LEU A 67 -2.40 4.34 10.78
C LEU A 67 -1.63 5.28 11.70
N THR A 68 -1.84 5.19 13.01
CA THR A 68 -1.19 6.09 13.94
C THR A 68 0.32 5.89 14.00
N ASP A 69 0.80 4.75 13.54
CA ASP A 69 2.23 4.49 13.50
C ASP A 69 2.87 4.97 12.19
N SER A 70 2.10 5.62 11.33
CA SER A 70 2.61 6.13 10.05
C SER A 70 2.98 7.59 10.15
N ASP A 71 4.11 7.96 9.57
CA ASP A 71 4.52 9.35 9.49
C ASP A 71 3.80 10.08 8.36
N LEU A 72 3.55 9.36 7.26
CA LEU A 72 2.84 9.90 6.10
C LEU A 72 1.81 8.87 5.63
N VAL A 73 0.67 9.38 5.19
CA VAL A 73 -0.38 8.56 4.60
C VAL A 73 -0.71 9.12 3.22
N PHE A 74 -0.52 8.31 2.18
CA PHE A 74 -0.87 8.69 0.83
C PHE A 74 -2.24 8.12 0.49
N THR A 75 -3.10 8.96 -0.08
CA THR A 75 -4.40 8.52 -0.56
C THR A 75 -4.37 8.50 -2.08
N ALA A 76 -4.55 7.31 -2.64
CA ALA A 76 -4.54 7.11 -4.09
C ALA A 76 -5.91 6.68 -4.57
N LEU A 77 -6.95 7.35 -4.09
CA LEU A 77 -8.31 7.01 -4.45
C LEU A 77 -8.61 7.48 -5.88
N PRO A 78 -9.54 6.79 -6.57
CA PRO A 78 -9.88 7.16 -7.94
C PRO A 78 -10.35 8.59 -8.02
N HIS A 79 -9.79 9.30 -8.98
CA HIS A 79 -10.14 10.69 -9.21
C HIS A 79 -11.56 10.79 -9.75
N GLY A 80 -12.34 11.71 -9.21
CA GLY A 80 -13.69 11.92 -9.69
C GLY A 80 -14.75 11.08 -9.01
N ILE A 81 -14.36 10.17 -8.15
CA ILE A 81 -15.31 9.32 -7.41
C ILE A 81 -15.79 10.03 -6.16
N SER A 82 -15.02 10.92 -5.68
CA SER A 82 -15.32 11.63 -4.46
C SER A 82 -16.64 12.40 -4.51
#